data_d971f0abb1cf20b3e4970b75ae586a78
#
_entry.id   d971f0abb1cf20b3e4970b75ae586a78
#
_cell.length_a   1.000
_cell.length_b   1.000
_cell.length_c   1.000
_cell.angle_alpha   90.00
_cell.angle_beta   90.00
_cell.angle_gamma   90.00
#
_symmetry.space_group_name_H-M   'P 1'
#
loop_
_entity.id
_entity.type
_entity.pdbx_description
1 polymer ?
#
loop_
_entity_poly.entity_id
_entity_poly.type
_entity_poly.pdbx_seq_one_letter_code
_entity_poly.pdbx_strand_id
1 'polypeptide(L)'
;MKMTSKLKLFLACTAAMTALPAQAQTAADVGLAIAKKMIAFRSVRGPGNQTPQLAAYLKSVLVGGGFAASDVTVTPVDDTAYLIATWRGSDPALKPIVFSGHIDVVEAKPADWQRDPFTPVVENGYLYGRGATDMKLDAALAIATLLDMKKAGYTPKRGIVLALSGDEETVMKTSSLIAETLKNAEMALNIDGGGGLYAEDGKAEYFTIGAAEKTYADFQMAVTNPGGHSSAPRKVNAINELSAALVRIGNYRFTPQLSPITKGYFEGVAPRQTPAIGAAMRAFAANPKDQAAIETLAANPGYVGQIGTTCVTTMISGGHALNALPQRATANINCRIFPGVKPATVMAELAKVAADPGVTFSDVTEGSNPTDASPLRADLTGAVKTAMGAIRPGVPVFPSMSAGASDSMWYRSVGVPSYGVSPTFIKQSDDFSHGLNERTPIDNIPLAITYYRSLMTSLTK
;
A
#
# COMPACT_ATOMS: atom_id res chain seq x y z
N MET A 1 38.28 79.15 -45.91
CA MET A 1 37.99 77.74 -45.98
C MET A 1 37.72 77.21 -44.54
N LYS A 2 36.46 77.07 -44.17
CA LYS A 2 36.06 76.70 -42.81
C LYS A 2 35.64 75.20 -42.77
N MET A 3 36.38 74.36 -42.07
CA MET A 3 36.05 72.99 -41.77
C MET A 3 35.10 72.96 -40.58
N THR A 4 33.89 72.45 -40.79
CA THR A 4 32.91 72.21 -39.74
C THR A 4 32.97 70.68 -39.27
N SER A 5 33.40 70.48 -38.03
CA SER A 5 33.42 69.21 -37.36
C SER A 5 31.99 68.81 -36.90
N LYS A 6 31.45 67.65 -37.33
CA LYS A 6 30.20 67.11 -36.86
C LYS A 6 30.48 66.10 -35.71
N LEU A 7 30.10 66.49 -34.50
CA LEU A 7 30.14 65.63 -33.29
C LEU A 7 28.95 64.66 -33.33
N LYS A 8 29.21 63.35 -33.43
CA LYS A 8 28.18 62.31 -33.31
C LYS A 8 28.01 61.91 -31.81
N LEU A 9 26.86 62.25 -31.29
CA LEU A 9 26.46 61.87 -29.97
C LEU A 9 25.97 60.36 -29.99
N PHE A 10 26.69 59.42 -29.36
CA PHE A 10 26.26 58.07 -29.16
C PHE A 10 25.43 58.02 -27.89
N LEU A 11 24.10 57.74 -28.02
CA LEU A 11 23.21 57.49 -26.92
C LEU A 11 23.36 56.01 -26.57
N ALA A 12 23.99 55.65 -25.44
CA ALA A 12 24.04 54.32 -24.89
C ALA A 12 22.71 54.02 -24.12
N CYS A 13 21.83 53.28 -24.73
CA CYS A 13 20.68 52.72 -24.03
C CYS A 13 21.15 51.54 -23.13
N THR A 14 21.31 51.79 -21.85
CA THR A 14 21.43 50.71 -20.84
C THR A 14 20.06 50.11 -20.61
N ALA A 15 19.79 48.93 -21.20
CA ALA A 15 18.64 48.12 -20.87
C ALA A 15 18.84 47.50 -19.47
N ALA A 16 18.17 48.07 -18.48
CA ALA A 16 18.06 47.44 -17.17
C ALA A 16 17.22 46.14 -17.32
N MET A 17 17.87 44.98 -17.37
CA MET A 17 17.20 43.72 -17.22
C MET A 17 16.70 43.63 -15.75
N THR A 18 15.44 43.92 -15.54
CA THR A 18 14.76 43.57 -14.28
C THR A 18 14.67 42.05 -14.22
N ALA A 19 15.54 41.38 -13.44
CA ALA A 19 15.40 40.00 -13.09
C ALA A 19 14.07 39.85 -12.34
N LEU A 20 13.09 39.17 -12.96
CA LEU A 20 11.88 38.73 -12.26
C LEU A 20 12.33 37.85 -11.07
N PRO A 21 11.80 38.09 -9.86
CA PRO A 21 12.13 37.23 -8.73
C PRO A 21 11.76 35.80 -9.08
N ALA A 22 12.70 34.87 -8.95
CA ALA A 22 12.43 33.45 -9.09
C ALA A 22 11.32 33.10 -8.10
N GLN A 23 10.17 32.67 -8.60
CA GLN A 23 9.05 32.29 -7.76
C GLN A 23 9.52 31.14 -6.87
N ALA A 24 9.42 31.30 -5.55
CA ALA A 24 9.85 30.27 -4.60
C ALA A 24 9.05 28.97 -4.87
N GLN A 25 9.75 27.85 -5.06
CA GLN A 25 9.11 26.55 -5.27
C GLN A 25 8.19 26.23 -4.10
N THR A 26 6.96 25.82 -4.41
CA THR A 26 5.99 25.35 -3.41
C THR A 26 6.38 23.96 -2.91
N ALA A 27 5.87 23.56 -1.76
CA ALA A 27 6.04 22.18 -1.26
C ALA A 27 5.49 21.14 -2.26
N ALA A 28 4.44 21.48 -3.01
CA ALA A 28 3.89 20.65 -4.07
C ALA A 28 4.89 20.43 -5.23
N ASP A 29 5.55 21.50 -5.68
CA ASP A 29 6.58 21.42 -6.73
C ASP A 29 7.77 20.59 -6.27
N VAL A 30 8.21 20.76 -5.02
CA VAL A 30 9.29 19.98 -4.41
C VAL A 30 8.88 18.50 -4.33
N GLY A 31 7.67 18.20 -3.88
CA GLY A 31 7.15 16.85 -3.79
C GLY A 31 7.09 16.16 -5.15
N LEU A 32 6.58 16.83 -6.18
CA LEU A 32 6.55 16.29 -7.55
C LEU A 32 7.97 16.05 -8.10
N ALA A 33 8.91 16.95 -7.83
CA ALA A 33 10.30 16.79 -8.26
C ALA A 33 10.96 15.58 -7.58
N ILE A 34 10.74 15.40 -6.27
CA ILE A 34 11.21 14.23 -5.51
C ILE A 34 10.58 12.95 -6.07
N ALA A 35 9.26 12.92 -6.28
CA ALA A 35 8.54 11.76 -6.81
C ALA A 35 9.08 11.33 -8.19
N LYS A 36 9.26 12.28 -9.12
CA LYS A 36 9.87 12.01 -10.42
C LYS A 36 11.26 11.39 -10.28
N LYS A 37 12.08 11.92 -9.37
CA LYS A 37 13.42 11.36 -9.15
C LYS A 37 13.36 9.98 -8.52
N MET A 38 12.44 9.74 -7.58
CA MET A 38 12.22 8.40 -6.99
C MET A 38 11.79 7.37 -8.03
N ILE A 39 10.85 7.72 -8.91
CA ILE A 39 10.38 6.84 -9.99
C ILE A 39 11.51 6.48 -10.96
N ALA A 40 12.44 7.43 -11.23
CA ALA A 40 13.58 7.20 -12.12
C ALA A 40 14.58 6.16 -11.58
N PHE A 41 14.53 5.79 -10.30
CA PHE A 41 15.28 4.66 -9.77
C PHE A 41 14.47 3.36 -9.97
N ARG A 42 15.06 2.38 -10.68
CA ARG A 42 14.49 1.03 -10.78
C ARG A 42 14.70 0.30 -9.45
N SER A 43 13.84 0.53 -8.48
CA SER A 43 13.89 -0.11 -7.17
C SER A 43 13.10 -1.43 -7.14
N VAL A 44 13.39 -2.30 -8.09
CA VAL A 44 12.82 -3.64 -8.23
C VAL A 44 13.84 -4.65 -7.71
N ARG A 45 13.42 -5.59 -6.87
CA ARG A 45 14.28 -6.64 -6.31
C ARG A 45 15.02 -7.43 -7.40
N GLY A 46 16.26 -7.80 -7.13
CA GLY A 46 17.09 -8.63 -8.03
C GLY A 46 18.04 -7.80 -8.92
N PRO A 47 18.47 -8.34 -10.06
CA PRO A 47 19.48 -7.71 -10.89
C PRO A 47 19.10 -6.28 -11.32
N GLY A 48 20.00 -5.32 -11.06
CA GLY A 48 19.77 -3.90 -11.37
C GLY A 48 18.92 -3.16 -10.36
N ASN A 49 18.69 -3.71 -9.17
CA ASN A 49 18.00 -3.03 -8.08
C ASN A 49 18.72 -1.74 -7.66
N GLN A 50 18.01 -0.64 -7.66
CA GLN A 50 18.53 0.68 -7.28
C GLN A 50 17.93 1.21 -5.97
N THR A 51 17.29 0.36 -5.17
CA THR A 51 16.71 0.74 -3.86
C THR A 51 17.76 1.34 -2.92
N PRO A 52 19.00 0.80 -2.79
CA PRO A 52 20.03 1.43 -1.96
C PRO A 52 20.42 2.84 -2.44
N GLN A 53 20.51 3.06 -3.76
CA GLN A 53 20.81 4.38 -4.34
C GLN A 53 19.64 5.37 -4.12
N LEU A 54 18.40 4.90 -4.23
CA LEU A 54 17.21 5.69 -3.92
C LEU A 54 17.20 6.10 -2.45
N ALA A 55 17.45 5.18 -1.52
CA ALA A 55 17.53 5.50 -0.09
C ALA A 55 18.64 6.53 0.22
N ALA A 56 19.80 6.40 -0.41
CA ALA A 56 20.89 7.38 -0.30
C ALA A 56 20.51 8.77 -0.86
N TYR A 57 19.81 8.80 -1.99
CA TYR A 57 19.26 10.03 -2.55
C TYR A 57 18.30 10.70 -1.57
N LEU A 58 17.34 9.96 -1.00
CA LEU A 58 16.37 10.48 -0.03
C LEU A 58 17.04 10.99 1.24
N LYS A 59 18.09 10.32 1.71
CA LYS A 59 18.93 10.85 2.81
C LYS A 59 19.52 12.20 2.44
N SER A 60 20.07 12.35 1.24
CA SER A 60 20.64 13.64 0.79
C SER A 60 19.58 14.75 0.73
N VAL A 61 18.36 14.43 0.28
CA VAL A 61 17.22 15.35 0.24
C VAL A 61 16.83 15.82 1.63
N LEU A 62 16.70 14.88 2.60
CA LEU A 62 16.31 15.17 3.98
C LEU A 62 17.38 16.02 4.69
N VAL A 63 18.65 15.65 4.55
CA VAL A 63 19.75 16.40 5.15
C VAL A 63 19.88 17.79 4.53
N GLY A 64 19.80 17.90 3.21
CA GLY A 64 19.77 19.19 2.50
C GLY A 64 18.59 20.07 2.90
N GLY A 65 17.47 19.48 3.31
CA GLY A 65 16.27 20.15 3.81
C GLY A 65 16.25 20.42 5.31
N GLY A 66 17.40 20.26 6.02
CA GLY A 66 17.59 20.67 7.40
C GLY A 66 17.43 19.58 8.46
N PHE A 67 17.39 18.30 8.09
CA PHE A 67 17.59 17.22 9.06
C PHE A 67 19.09 17.09 9.41
N ALA A 68 19.40 16.80 10.67
CA ALA A 68 20.78 16.47 11.05
C ALA A 68 21.17 15.12 10.38
N ALA A 69 22.38 15.01 9.86
CA ALA A 69 22.84 13.80 9.21
C ALA A 69 22.80 12.56 10.14
N SER A 70 22.96 12.76 11.45
CA SER A 70 22.83 11.76 12.50
C SER A 70 21.39 11.27 12.72
N ASP A 71 20.40 12.07 12.35
CA ASP A 71 18.99 11.77 12.52
C ASP A 71 18.38 11.09 11.28
N VAL A 72 19.18 10.89 10.22
CA VAL A 72 18.75 10.17 8.99
C VAL A 72 19.70 9.00 8.73
N THR A 73 19.19 7.80 8.95
CA THR A 73 19.94 6.56 8.72
C THR A 73 19.45 5.85 7.46
N VAL A 74 20.37 5.30 6.69
CA VAL A 74 20.12 4.33 5.62
C VAL A 74 20.83 3.05 6.02
N THR A 75 20.10 1.96 6.13
CA THR A 75 20.64 0.66 6.52
C THR A 75 20.51 -0.31 5.36
N PRO A 76 21.62 -0.78 4.79
CA PRO A 76 21.63 -1.83 3.77
C PRO A 76 21.16 -3.16 4.34
N VAL A 77 20.39 -3.91 3.55
CA VAL A 77 19.92 -5.26 3.87
C VAL A 77 19.92 -6.07 2.57
N ASP A 78 20.79 -7.07 2.46
CA ASP A 78 20.97 -7.87 1.24
C ASP A 78 21.18 -6.96 -0.02
N ASP A 79 20.29 -7.04 -1.02
CA ASP A 79 20.33 -6.23 -2.24
C ASP A 79 19.46 -4.95 -2.16
N THR A 80 18.92 -4.64 -0.98
CA THR A 80 18.06 -3.47 -0.73
C THR A 80 18.57 -2.59 0.42
N ALA A 81 17.81 -1.58 0.80
CA ALA A 81 18.06 -0.73 1.97
C ALA A 81 16.77 -0.09 2.45
N TYR A 82 16.70 0.21 3.75
CA TYR A 82 15.63 1.03 4.31
C TYR A 82 16.16 2.35 4.86
N LEU A 83 15.26 3.32 5.03
CA LEU A 83 15.57 4.63 5.57
C LEU A 83 14.71 4.94 6.79
N ILE A 84 15.35 5.46 7.87
CA ILE A 84 14.67 6.05 9.01
C ILE A 84 15.17 7.48 9.19
N ALA A 85 14.24 8.46 9.22
CA ALA A 85 14.53 9.85 9.54
C ALA A 85 13.74 10.28 10.76
N THR A 86 14.44 10.77 11.78
CA THR A 86 13.85 11.16 13.07
C THR A 86 13.83 12.68 13.22
N TRP A 87 12.65 13.24 13.43
CA TRP A 87 12.48 14.62 13.87
C TRP A 87 12.07 14.60 15.34
N ARG A 88 13.03 14.93 16.21
CA ARG A 88 12.82 14.87 17.67
C ARG A 88 11.78 15.89 18.11
N GLY A 89 10.87 15.46 18.98
CA GLY A 89 9.93 16.35 19.67
C GLY A 89 10.61 17.14 20.81
N SER A 90 9.98 18.22 21.22
CA SER A 90 10.43 19.02 22.38
C SER A 90 10.16 18.32 23.72
N ASP A 91 9.26 17.35 23.75
CA ASP A 91 8.93 16.54 24.92
C ASP A 91 9.37 15.07 24.69
N PRO A 92 10.53 14.67 25.24
CA PRO A 92 11.06 13.33 25.06
C PRO A 92 10.26 12.23 25.79
N ALA A 93 9.34 12.58 26.68
CA ALA A 93 8.46 11.62 27.36
C ALA A 93 7.33 11.10 26.42
N LEU A 94 7.02 11.83 25.36
CA LEU A 94 6.02 11.43 24.38
C LEU A 94 6.60 10.47 23.35
N LYS A 95 5.96 9.32 23.20
CA LYS A 95 6.32 8.35 22.14
C LYS A 95 6.11 8.96 20.76
N PRO A 96 7.03 8.75 19.78
CA PRO A 96 6.92 9.34 18.46
C PRO A 96 5.77 8.74 17.64
N ILE A 97 5.29 9.51 16.64
CA ILE A 97 4.43 9.01 15.56
C ILE A 97 5.32 8.61 14.39
N VAL A 98 5.09 7.42 13.83
CA VAL A 98 5.78 6.95 12.64
C VAL A 98 4.91 7.22 11.41
N PHE A 99 5.46 7.84 10.38
CA PHE A 99 4.94 7.83 9.01
C PHE A 99 5.70 6.77 8.24
N SER A 100 5.01 5.71 7.84
CA SER A 100 5.59 4.52 7.24
C SER A 100 5.13 4.34 5.80
N GLY A 101 6.02 3.84 4.95
CA GLY A 101 5.74 3.44 3.57
C GLY A 101 6.94 2.72 3.00
N HIS A 102 6.93 2.46 1.68
CA HIS A 102 8.01 1.76 1.01
C HIS A 102 8.57 2.54 -0.19
N ILE A 103 9.76 2.13 -0.66
CA ILE A 103 10.45 2.76 -1.79
C ILE A 103 10.82 1.78 -2.90
N ASP A 104 10.65 0.48 -2.68
CA ASP A 104 10.69 -0.52 -3.73
C ASP A 104 9.38 -0.52 -4.55
N VAL A 105 9.37 -1.27 -5.62
CA VAL A 105 8.21 -1.43 -6.52
C VAL A 105 8.23 -2.81 -7.15
N VAL A 106 7.06 -3.32 -7.56
CA VAL A 106 6.96 -4.53 -8.38
C VAL A 106 7.61 -4.35 -9.75
N GLU A 107 7.95 -5.47 -10.40
CA GLU A 107 8.56 -5.47 -11.74
C GLU A 107 7.66 -4.76 -12.77
N ALA A 108 8.32 -4.01 -13.64
CA ALA A 108 7.70 -3.38 -14.80
C ALA A 108 8.63 -3.53 -16.01
N LYS A 109 8.20 -4.30 -17.00
CA LYS A 109 8.96 -4.53 -18.23
C LYS A 109 8.67 -3.42 -19.22
N PRO A 110 9.66 -2.59 -19.62
CA PRO A 110 9.43 -1.45 -20.53
C PRO A 110 8.74 -1.84 -21.83
N ALA A 111 8.99 -3.05 -22.33
CA ALA A 111 8.38 -3.54 -23.58
C ALA A 111 6.84 -3.71 -23.50
N ASP A 112 6.29 -3.86 -22.30
CA ASP A 112 4.86 -4.05 -22.10
C ASP A 112 4.12 -2.71 -21.88
N TRP A 113 4.87 -1.61 -21.65
CA TRP A 113 4.32 -0.30 -21.31
C TRP A 113 4.28 0.62 -22.55
N GLN A 114 3.31 1.54 -22.56
CA GLN A 114 3.25 2.61 -23.58
C GLN A 114 4.34 3.68 -23.39
N ARG A 115 4.84 3.82 -22.16
CA ARG A 115 5.94 4.71 -21.74
C ARG A 115 6.91 3.89 -20.91
N ASP A 116 8.20 4.25 -20.92
CA ASP A 116 9.15 3.62 -19.99
C ASP A 116 8.69 3.83 -18.54
N PRO A 117 8.44 2.74 -17.76
CA PRO A 117 7.94 2.82 -16.39
C PRO A 117 8.87 3.57 -15.43
N PHE A 118 10.15 3.69 -15.75
CA PHE A 118 11.16 4.38 -14.94
C PHE A 118 11.56 5.76 -15.51
N THR A 119 10.84 6.24 -16.53
CA THR A 119 10.97 7.61 -17.05
C THR A 119 9.67 8.37 -16.76
N PRO A 120 9.56 9.05 -15.59
CA PRO A 120 8.30 9.66 -15.15
C PRO A 120 7.88 10.81 -16.06
N VAL A 121 6.62 10.79 -16.49
CA VAL A 121 6.03 11.82 -17.35
C VAL A 121 4.79 12.41 -16.69
N VAL A 122 4.65 13.74 -16.74
CA VAL A 122 3.38 14.41 -16.40
C VAL A 122 2.67 14.77 -17.69
N GLU A 123 1.53 14.15 -17.90
CA GLU A 123 0.74 14.30 -19.12
C GLU A 123 -0.75 14.17 -18.82
N ASN A 124 -1.60 14.96 -19.46
CA ASN A 124 -3.06 14.90 -19.35
C ASN A 124 -3.59 14.91 -17.89
N GLY A 125 -2.91 15.63 -17.00
CA GLY A 125 -3.30 15.72 -15.59
C GLY A 125 -2.84 14.54 -14.70
N TYR A 126 -1.99 13.65 -15.22
CA TYR A 126 -1.47 12.48 -14.48
C TYR A 126 0.06 12.48 -14.44
N LEU A 127 0.59 11.97 -13.35
CA LEU A 127 1.97 11.49 -13.24
C LEU A 127 1.99 10.01 -13.60
N TYR A 128 2.73 9.66 -14.67
CA TYR A 128 2.93 8.27 -15.11
C TYR A 128 4.28 7.74 -14.64
N GLY A 129 4.32 6.47 -14.26
CA GLY A 129 5.52 5.72 -13.93
C GLY A 129 5.26 4.65 -12.88
N ARG A 130 6.10 3.64 -12.78
CA ARG A 130 6.01 2.60 -11.74
C ARG A 130 6.32 3.22 -10.37
N GLY A 131 5.38 3.11 -9.42
CA GLY A 131 5.43 3.77 -8.13
C GLY A 131 4.73 5.15 -8.12
N ALA A 132 4.03 5.53 -9.20
CA ALA A 132 3.25 6.76 -9.22
C ALA A 132 2.04 6.70 -8.28
N THR A 133 1.42 5.52 -8.14
CA THR A 133 0.34 5.25 -7.20
C THR A 133 0.88 4.51 -5.98
N ASP A 134 1.68 3.49 -6.20
CA ASP A 134 2.15 2.53 -5.21
C ASP A 134 3.68 2.58 -5.12
N MET A 135 4.28 3.30 -4.12
CA MET A 135 3.69 4.41 -3.37
C MET A 135 4.67 5.61 -3.34
N LYS A 136 5.61 5.70 -4.34
CA LYS A 136 6.69 6.70 -4.33
C LYS A 136 6.18 8.15 -4.29
N LEU A 137 5.00 8.43 -4.88
CA LEU A 137 4.43 9.77 -4.83
C LEU A 137 4.07 10.16 -3.40
N ASP A 138 3.33 9.32 -2.66
CA ASP A 138 2.92 9.63 -1.30
C ASP A 138 4.12 9.78 -0.36
N ALA A 139 5.16 8.94 -0.51
CA ALA A 139 6.43 9.10 0.20
C ALA A 139 7.11 10.45 -0.10
N ALA A 140 7.15 10.85 -1.38
CA ALA A 140 7.72 12.14 -1.80
C ALA A 140 6.95 13.33 -1.22
N LEU A 141 5.61 13.26 -1.17
CA LEU A 141 4.76 14.31 -0.62
C LEU A 141 4.87 14.41 0.90
N ALA A 142 4.99 13.28 1.60
CA ALA A 142 5.28 13.27 3.04
C ALA A 142 6.66 13.91 3.34
N ILE A 143 7.69 13.57 2.56
CA ILE A 143 9.03 14.20 2.67
C ILE A 143 8.93 15.70 2.41
N ALA A 144 8.32 16.13 1.31
CA ALA A 144 8.20 17.55 0.97
C ALA A 144 7.46 18.34 2.07
N THR A 145 6.43 17.73 2.67
CA THR A 145 5.71 18.33 3.80
C THR A 145 6.60 18.51 5.02
N LEU A 146 7.37 17.48 5.39
CA LEU A 146 8.32 17.55 6.52
C LEU A 146 9.35 18.66 6.29
N LEU A 147 9.93 18.78 5.09
CA LEU A 147 10.91 19.80 4.74
C LEU A 147 10.30 21.20 4.83
N ASP A 148 9.09 21.38 4.32
CA ASP A 148 8.38 22.65 4.33
C ASP A 148 7.98 23.07 5.77
N MET A 149 7.54 22.13 6.61
CA MET A 149 7.27 22.38 8.03
C MET A 149 8.55 22.79 8.78
N LYS A 150 9.70 22.15 8.52
CA LYS A 150 10.99 22.53 9.10
C LYS A 150 11.40 23.92 8.66
N LYS A 151 11.30 24.23 7.37
CA LYS A 151 11.59 25.55 6.81
C LYS A 151 10.70 26.64 7.41
N ALA A 152 9.45 26.31 7.72
CA ALA A 152 8.51 27.21 8.41
C ALA A 152 8.77 27.35 9.93
N GLY A 153 9.79 26.68 10.49
CA GLY A 153 10.14 26.76 11.91
C GLY A 153 9.22 25.96 12.83
N TYR A 154 8.43 25.02 12.31
CA TYR A 154 7.59 24.16 13.14
C TYR A 154 8.45 23.34 14.11
N THR A 155 8.03 23.26 15.36
CA THR A 155 8.66 22.40 16.38
C THR A 155 7.62 21.46 16.94
N PRO A 156 7.68 20.16 16.63
CA PRO A 156 6.74 19.19 17.18
C PRO A 156 6.96 19.00 18.68
N LYS A 157 5.91 18.87 19.46
CA LYS A 157 6.01 18.48 20.86
C LYS A 157 6.35 17.00 20.97
N ARG A 158 5.63 16.15 20.22
CA ARG A 158 5.88 14.72 20.04
C ARG A 158 6.76 14.50 18.79
N GLY A 159 7.75 13.63 18.86
CA GLY A 159 8.62 13.32 17.73
C GLY A 159 7.86 12.73 16.53
N ILE A 160 8.38 13.01 15.32
CA ILE A 160 7.95 12.44 14.05
C ILE A 160 9.07 11.55 13.51
N VAL A 161 8.74 10.34 13.09
CA VAL A 161 9.67 9.45 12.40
C VAL A 161 9.11 9.15 11.01
N LEU A 162 9.91 9.38 9.97
CA LEU A 162 9.64 8.85 8.64
C LEU A 162 10.42 7.55 8.49
N ALA A 163 9.75 6.46 8.16
CA ALA A 163 10.33 5.13 8.00
C ALA A 163 9.91 4.55 6.64
N LEU A 164 10.89 4.27 5.80
CA LEU A 164 10.67 3.79 4.43
C LEU A 164 11.37 2.46 4.22
N SER A 165 10.59 1.39 4.03
CA SER A 165 11.08 0.04 3.72
C SER A 165 11.54 -0.06 2.27
N GLY A 166 12.29 -1.09 1.94
CA GLY A 166 12.88 -1.27 0.62
C GLY A 166 12.64 -2.64 0.00
N ASP A 167 11.71 -3.42 0.54
CA ASP A 167 11.33 -4.76 0.05
C ASP A 167 9.90 -5.15 0.45
N GLU A 168 9.00 -4.16 0.59
CA GLU A 168 7.60 -4.36 0.94
C GLU A 168 6.91 -5.26 -0.08
N GLU A 169 7.16 -5.02 -1.35
CA GLU A 169 6.60 -5.70 -2.51
C GLU A 169 7.09 -7.16 -2.68
N THR A 170 7.92 -7.63 -1.75
CA THR A 170 8.54 -8.95 -1.89
C THR A 170 8.58 -9.73 -0.57
N VAL A 171 9.66 -9.64 0.21
CA VAL A 171 9.86 -10.48 1.41
C VAL A 171 9.67 -9.72 2.72
N MET A 172 9.49 -8.40 2.66
CA MET A 172 9.22 -7.51 3.80
C MET A 172 10.22 -7.63 4.97
N LYS A 173 11.47 -8.00 4.68
CA LYS A 173 12.52 -8.14 5.69
C LYS A 173 12.87 -6.79 6.30
N THR A 174 12.98 -5.75 5.48
CA THR A 174 13.25 -4.39 5.96
C THR A 174 12.08 -3.81 6.76
N SER A 175 10.84 -4.12 6.37
CA SER A 175 9.61 -3.75 7.09
C SER A 175 9.62 -4.31 8.52
N SER A 176 9.97 -5.59 8.65
CA SER A 176 10.11 -6.26 9.95
C SER A 176 11.20 -5.61 10.82
N LEU A 177 12.39 -5.31 10.25
CA LEU A 177 13.50 -4.67 10.95
C LEU A 177 13.15 -3.24 11.41
N ILE A 178 12.46 -2.48 10.58
CA ILE A 178 11.95 -1.14 10.92
C ILE A 178 10.96 -1.22 12.08
N ALA A 179 9.97 -2.12 12.01
CA ALA A 179 8.97 -2.27 13.05
C ALA A 179 9.59 -2.64 14.40
N GLU A 180 10.55 -3.58 14.42
CA GLU A 180 11.29 -3.93 15.64
C GLU A 180 12.09 -2.75 16.20
N THR A 181 12.74 -1.95 15.33
CA THR A 181 13.47 -0.75 15.71
C THR A 181 12.55 0.30 16.34
N LEU A 182 11.31 0.40 15.83
CA LEU A 182 10.33 1.42 16.21
C LEU A 182 9.21 0.90 17.12
N LYS A 183 9.37 -0.25 17.76
CA LYS A 183 8.37 -0.90 18.63
C LYS A 183 7.90 -0.07 19.82
N ASN A 184 8.61 1.00 20.15
CA ASN A 184 8.22 1.94 21.20
C ASN A 184 7.45 3.16 20.65
N ALA A 185 7.08 3.20 19.38
CA ALA A 185 6.26 4.26 18.82
C ALA A 185 4.84 4.26 19.42
N GLU A 186 4.18 5.42 19.38
CA GLU A 186 2.79 5.57 19.81
C GLU A 186 1.82 4.89 18.82
N MET A 187 2.07 5.11 17.54
CA MET A 187 1.38 4.48 16.42
C MET A 187 2.19 4.64 15.13
N ALA A 188 1.93 3.81 14.16
CA ALA A 188 2.40 3.97 12.79
C ALA A 188 1.24 4.42 11.89
N LEU A 189 1.51 5.41 11.06
CA LEU A 189 0.63 5.92 10.01
C LEU A 189 1.20 5.45 8.69
N ASN A 190 0.63 4.39 8.13
CA ASN A 190 1.03 3.88 6.84
C ASN A 190 0.44 4.77 5.74
N ILE A 191 1.33 5.45 5.02
CA ILE A 191 0.96 6.35 3.94
C ILE A 191 0.72 5.63 2.60
N ASP A 192 0.75 4.31 2.64
CA ASP A 192 0.47 3.40 1.53
C ASP A 192 -0.90 2.70 1.64
N GLY A 193 -1.75 3.12 2.54
CA GLY A 193 -3.04 2.48 2.77
C GLY A 193 -4.13 3.45 3.17
N GLY A 194 -5.37 3.01 3.16
CA GLY A 194 -6.52 3.89 3.31
C GLY A 194 -6.77 4.69 2.03
N GLY A 195 -7.11 5.97 2.17
CA GLY A 195 -7.27 6.85 1.03
C GLY A 195 -8.70 7.15 0.63
N GLY A 196 -8.84 7.97 -0.39
CA GLY A 196 -10.10 8.47 -0.89
C GLY A 196 -10.57 7.83 -2.19
N LEU A 197 -11.88 7.71 -2.34
CA LEU A 197 -12.49 7.26 -3.58
C LEU A 197 -13.14 8.43 -4.31
N TYR A 198 -12.87 8.54 -5.62
CA TYR A 198 -13.69 9.32 -6.54
C TYR A 198 -14.78 8.45 -7.18
N ALA A 199 -15.97 8.98 -7.32
CA ALA A 199 -16.95 8.50 -8.28
C ALA A 199 -16.43 8.65 -9.71
N GLU A 200 -17.01 7.95 -10.67
CA GLU A 200 -16.59 8.02 -12.07
C GLU A 200 -16.78 9.44 -12.67
N ASP A 201 -17.69 10.24 -12.13
CA ASP A 201 -17.87 11.65 -12.49
C ASP A 201 -16.81 12.60 -11.89
N GLY A 202 -15.89 12.08 -11.08
CA GLY A 202 -14.80 12.83 -10.42
C GLY A 202 -15.18 13.46 -9.08
N LYS A 203 -16.38 13.23 -8.57
CA LYS A 203 -16.78 13.69 -7.24
C LYS A 203 -16.15 12.83 -6.16
N ALA A 204 -15.56 13.46 -5.13
CA ALA A 204 -15.06 12.74 -3.97
C ALA A 204 -16.21 12.12 -3.17
N GLU A 205 -16.19 10.79 -3.01
CA GLU A 205 -17.28 10.05 -2.36
C GLU A 205 -17.05 9.85 -0.88
N TYR A 206 -15.87 9.35 -0.51
CA TYR A 206 -15.50 9.07 0.88
C TYR A 206 -13.98 8.94 1.03
N PHE A 207 -13.55 8.93 2.28
CA PHE A 207 -12.18 8.65 2.69
C PHE A 207 -12.16 7.53 3.72
N THR A 208 -11.17 6.63 3.66
CA THR A 208 -11.03 5.53 4.60
C THR A 208 -9.74 5.61 5.41
N ILE A 209 -9.82 5.20 6.68
CA ILE A 209 -8.68 4.92 7.53
C ILE A 209 -8.50 3.39 7.54
N GLY A 210 -7.41 2.91 6.97
CA GLY A 210 -7.09 1.49 6.97
C GLY A 210 -6.69 1.02 8.37
N ALA A 211 -7.57 0.32 9.09
CA ALA A 211 -7.31 -0.11 10.46
C ALA A 211 -7.11 -1.62 10.61
N ALA A 212 -7.26 -2.36 9.53
CA ALA A 212 -7.08 -3.81 9.48
C ALA A 212 -6.62 -4.27 8.11
N GLU A 213 -5.99 -5.44 8.07
CA GLU A 213 -5.58 -6.13 6.84
C GLU A 213 -5.83 -7.61 6.99
N LYS A 214 -6.14 -8.29 5.87
CA LYS A 214 -6.20 -9.75 5.86
C LYS A 214 -4.79 -10.32 5.86
N THR A 215 -4.59 -11.40 6.62
CA THR A 215 -3.33 -12.13 6.60
C THR A 215 -3.20 -12.91 5.29
N TYR A 216 -2.10 -12.72 4.59
CA TYR A 216 -1.71 -13.54 3.45
C TYR A 216 -1.22 -14.91 3.94
N ALA A 217 -1.64 -15.99 3.29
CA ALA A 217 -1.10 -17.32 3.56
C ALA A 217 -1.13 -18.18 2.30
N ASP A 218 -0.07 -18.96 2.10
CA ASP A 218 0.03 -19.97 1.06
C ASP A 218 0.10 -21.37 1.68
N PHE A 219 -0.84 -22.22 1.31
CA PHE A 219 -0.85 -23.61 1.73
C PHE A 219 -0.61 -24.53 0.54
N GLN A 220 0.45 -25.33 0.60
CA GLN A 220 0.67 -26.37 -0.39
C GLN A 220 -0.15 -27.61 -0.04
N MET A 221 -1.01 -28.01 -0.96
CA MET A 221 -1.63 -29.34 -0.96
C MET A 221 -0.74 -30.32 -1.73
N ALA A 222 -0.61 -31.53 -1.26
CA ALA A 222 0.09 -32.60 -1.96
C ALA A 222 -0.61 -33.95 -1.79
N VAL A 223 -0.64 -34.71 -2.89
CA VAL A 223 -1.05 -36.12 -2.93
C VAL A 223 0.10 -36.92 -3.50
N THR A 224 0.44 -38.02 -2.86
CA THR A 224 1.45 -38.97 -3.35
C THR A 224 0.81 -40.34 -3.59
N ASN A 225 1.28 -41.03 -4.63
CA ASN A 225 0.74 -42.31 -5.07
C ASN A 225 1.88 -43.20 -5.60
N PRO A 226 1.79 -44.52 -5.52
CA PRO A 226 2.84 -45.40 -6.04
C PRO A 226 3.14 -45.26 -7.54
N GLY A 227 2.23 -44.64 -8.30
CA GLY A 227 2.32 -44.58 -9.77
C GLY A 227 2.03 -45.91 -10.43
N GLY A 228 2.49 -46.13 -11.67
CA GLY A 228 2.34 -47.33 -12.44
C GLY A 228 2.18 -47.08 -13.94
N HIS A 229 2.02 -48.14 -14.72
CA HIS A 229 1.81 -48.04 -16.16
C HIS A 229 0.35 -47.63 -16.46
N SER A 230 0.13 -46.70 -17.38
CA SER A 230 -1.24 -46.19 -17.69
C SER A 230 -2.17 -47.22 -18.30
N SER A 231 -1.64 -48.27 -18.93
CA SER A 231 -2.45 -49.39 -19.45
C SER A 231 -3.05 -50.28 -18.35
N ALA A 232 -2.58 -50.16 -17.11
CA ALA A 232 -3.13 -50.83 -15.91
C ALA A 232 -3.68 -49.76 -14.94
N PRO A 233 -4.82 -49.13 -15.29
CA PRO A 233 -5.33 -47.99 -14.50
C PRO A 233 -5.74 -48.43 -13.10
N ARG A 234 -5.38 -47.63 -12.09
CA ARG A 234 -5.83 -47.80 -10.73
C ARG A 234 -7.09 -46.96 -10.49
N LYS A 235 -7.88 -47.40 -9.53
CA LYS A 235 -9.10 -46.69 -9.09
C LYS A 235 -8.79 -45.28 -8.59
N VAL A 236 -7.60 -45.09 -7.99
CA VAL A 236 -7.09 -43.82 -7.44
C VAL A 236 -5.75 -43.47 -8.07
N ASN A 237 -5.50 -42.20 -8.30
CA ASN A 237 -4.21 -41.64 -8.70
C ASN A 237 -4.08 -40.20 -8.18
N ALA A 238 -2.85 -39.72 -8.03
CA ALA A 238 -2.58 -38.45 -7.36
C ALA A 238 -3.29 -37.24 -8.00
N ILE A 239 -3.41 -37.18 -9.32
CA ILE A 239 -4.11 -36.07 -10.01
C ILE A 239 -5.60 -36.10 -9.71
N ASN A 240 -6.25 -37.29 -9.80
CA ASN A 240 -7.69 -37.40 -9.58
C ASN A 240 -8.06 -37.10 -8.12
N GLU A 241 -7.28 -37.61 -7.17
CA GLU A 241 -7.49 -37.35 -5.73
C GLU A 241 -7.33 -35.86 -5.43
N LEU A 242 -6.24 -35.22 -5.89
CA LEU A 242 -6.04 -33.79 -5.74
C LEU A 242 -7.18 -32.98 -6.37
N SER A 243 -7.58 -33.32 -7.60
CA SER A 243 -8.64 -32.60 -8.32
C SER A 243 -9.99 -32.69 -7.59
N ALA A 244 -10.34 -33.87 -7.05
CA ALA A 244 -11.56 -34.04 -6.25
C ALA A 244 -11.55 -33.20 -4.98
N ALA A 245 -10.41 -33.10 -4.28
CA ALA A 245 -10.24 -32.24 -3.12
C ALA A 245 -10.33 -30.75 -3.49
N LEU A 246 -9.72 -30.33 -4.61
CA LEU A 246 -9.79 -28.94 -5.10
C LEU A 246 -11.22 -28.53 -5.46
N VAL A 247 -12.03 -29.40 -6.03
CA VAL A 247 -13.45 -29.11 -6.30
C VAL A 247 -14.21 -28.85 -4.99
N ARG A 248 -13.96 -29.64 -3.95
CA ARG A 248 -14.58 -29.41 -2.63
C ARG A 248 -14.13 -28.08 -2.02
N ILE A 249 -12.85 -27.76 -2.10
CA ILE A 249 -12.30 -26.49 -1.59
C ILE A 249 -12.84 -25.30 -2.39
N GLY A 250 -12.90 -25.39 -3.72
CA GLY A 250 -13.42 -24.31 -4.58
C GLY A 250 -14.91 -23.99 -4.33
N ASN A 251 -15.69 -24.98 -3.85
CA ASN A 251 -17.08 -24.78 -3.48
C ASN A 251 -17.28 -24.41 -2.01
N TYR A 252 -16.22 -24.41 -1.21
CA TYR A 252 -16.30 -24.12 0.21
C TYR A 252 -16.32 -22.61 0.47
N ARG A 253 -17.13 -22.18 1.42
CA ARG A 253 -17.17 -20.81 1.93
C ARG A 253 -16.95 -20.85 3.43
N PHE A 254 -15.94 -20.12 3.90
CA PHE A 254 -15.71 -19.92 5.33
C PHE A 254 -16.88 -19.19 5.98
N THR A 255 -17.08 -19.44 7.27
CA THR A 255 -18.10 -18.73 8.04
C THR A 255 -17.86 -17.23 7.97
N PRO A 256 -18.86 -16.43 7.56
CA PRO A 256 -18.75 -14.98 7.51
C PRO A 256 -18.43 -14.35 8.86
N GLN A 257 -17.65 -13.29 8.85
CA GLN A 257 -17.16 -12.60 10.03
C GLN A 257 -17.41 -11.09 9.89
N LEU A 258 -17.75 -10.46 11.00
CA LEU A 258 -17.96 -9.03 11.11
C LEU A 258 -17.10 -8.48 12.25
N SER A 259 -16.28 -7.47 11.99
CA SER A 259 -15.53 -6.73 12.98
C SER A 259 -16.10 -5.31 13.12
N PRO A 260 -15.74 -4.56 14.18
CA PRO A 260 -16.08 -3.13 14.26
C PRO A 260 -15.60 -2.33 13.04
N ILE A 261 -14.47 -2.72 12.45
CA ILE A 261 -13.89 -2.09 11.26
C ILE A 261 -14.78 -2.32 10.03
N THR A 262 -15.07 -3.59 9.71
CA THR A 262 -15.89 -3.94 8.54
C THR A 262 -17.33 -3.50 8.70
N LYS A 263 -17.86 -3.47 9.92
CA LYS A 263 -19.18 -2.87 10.23
C LYS A 263 -19.20 -1.39 9.88
N GLY A 264 -18.25 -0.61 10.40
CA GLY A 264 -18.15 0.82 10.12
C GLY A 264 -17.95 1.12 8.62
N TYR A 265 -17.19 0.28 7.92
CA TYR A 265 -17.04 0.34 6.47
C TYR A 265 -18.39 0.14 5.76
N PHE A 266 -19.10 -0.94 6.04
CA PHE A 266 -20.39 -1.21 5.39
C PHE A 266 -21.45 -0.14 5.70
N GLU A 267 -21.54 0.34 6.93
CA GLU A 267 -22.44 1.44 7.30
C GLU A 267 -22.11 2.73 6.54
N GLY A 268 -20.82 3.03 6.35
CA GLY A 268 -20.35 4.21 5.64
C GLY A 268 -20.54 4.12 4.12
N VAL A 269 -20.30 2.96 3.52
CA VAL A 269 -20.34 2.76 2.06
C VAL A 269 -21.75 2.49 1.54
N ALA A 270 -22.61 1.83 2.33
CA ALA A 270 -23.96 1.41 1.91
C ALA A 270 -24.83 2.50 1.27
N PRO A 271 -24.82 3.79 1.73
CA PRO A 271 -25.61 4.85 1.10
C PRO A 271 -25.15 5.24 -0.32
N ARG A 272 -23.94 4.79 -0.72
CA ARG A 272 -23.24 5.16 -1.98
C ARG A 272 -23.27 4.05 -3.00
N GLN A 273 -23.85 2.91 -2.65
CA GLN A 273 -23.95 1.74 -3.50
C GLN A 273 -25.29 1.66 -4.22
N THR A 274 -25.39 0.76 -5.19
CA THR A 274 -26.67 0.39 -5.78
C THR A 274 -27.65 -0.05 -4.69
N PRO A 275 -28.96 0.13 -4.86
CA PRO A 275 -29.95 -0.20 -3.82
C PRO A 275 -29.80 -1.62 -3.26
N ALA A 276 -29.53 -2.62 -4.13
CA ALA A 276 -29.38 -4.01 -3.72
C ALA A 276 -28.14 -4.23 -2.85
N ILE A 277 -26.98 -3.73 -3.29
CA ILE A 277 -25.72 -3.86 -2.55
C ILE A 277 -25.78 -3.08 -1.23
N GLY A 278 -26.29 -1.84 -1.26
CA GLY A 278 -26.44 -1.03 -0.04
C GLY A 278 -27.40 -1.64 0.99
N ALA A 279 -28.47 -2.30 0.55
CA ALA A 279 -29.38 -3.04 1.43
C ALA A 279 -28.65 -4.26 2.05
N ALA A 280 -27.92 -5.04 1.25
CA ALA A 280 -27.14 -6.19 1.72
C ALA A 280 -26.05 -5.77 2.74
N MET A 281 -25.34 -4.67 2.49
CA MET A 281 -24.36 -4.13 3.43
C MET A 281 -24.97 -3.78 4.79
N ARG A 282 -26.11 -3.08 4.80
CA ARG A 282 -26.81 -2.75 6.05
C ARG A 282 -27.34 -3.99 6.76
N ALA A 283 -27.90 -4.94 6.02
CA ALA A 283 -28.40 -6.20 6.60
C ALA A 283 -27.27 -7.03 7.22
N PHE A 284 -26.15 -7.18 6.52
CA PHE A 284 -24.97 -7.89 7.05
C PHE A 284 -24.36 -7.17 8.27
N ALA A 285 -24.24 -5.85 8.24
CA ALA A 285 -23.74 -5.05 9.36
C ALA A 285 -24.63 -5.15 10.62
N ALA A 286 -25.96 -5.35 10.44
CA ALA A 286 -26.91 -5.58 11.52
C ALA A 286 -26.92 -7.05 11.99
N ASN A 287 -26.81 -7.99 11.05
CA ASN A 287 -26.81 -9.42 11.32
C ASN A 287 -25.86 -10.16 10.35
N PRO A 288 -24.64 -10.55 10.79
CA PRO A 288 -23.67 -11.24 9.95
C PRO A 288 -24.08 -12.67 9.57
N LYS A 289 -25.24 -13.15 10.01
CA LYS A 289 -25.84 -14.43 9.65
C LYS A 289 -26.96 -14.30 8.61
N ASP A 290 -27.26 -13.09 8.14
CA ASP A 290 -28.28 -12.87 7.11
C ASP A 290 -27.82 -13.50 5.78
N GLN A 291 -28.47 -14.61 5.41
CA GLN A 291 -28.04 -15.44 4.28
C GLN A 291 -28.17 -14.68 2.95
N ALA A 292 -29.23 -13.90 2.76
CA ALA A 292 -29.46 -13.15 1.53
C ALA A 292 -28.40 -12.03 1.36
N ALA A 293 -28.03 -11.37 2.46
CA ALA A 293 -26.97 -10.38 2.47
C ALA A 293 -25.61 -11.02 2.17
N ILE A 294 -25.30 -12.17 2.79
CA ILE A 294 -24.07 -12.93 2.55
C ILE A 294 -23.94 -13.33 1.08
N GLU A 295 -25.01 -13.87 0.48
CA GLU A 295 -25.00 -14.30 -0.93
C GLU A 295 -24.78 -13.12 -1.86
N THR A 296 -25.45 -11.99 -1.62
CA THR A 296 -25.32 -10.77 -2.41
C THR A 296 -23.89 -10.20 -2.35
N LEU A 297 -23.32 -10.11 -1.15
CA LEU A 297 -21.97 -9.56 -0.96
C LEU A 297 -20.89 -10.54 -1.46
N ALA A 298 -21.07 -11.83 -1.25
CA ALA A 298 -20.12 -12.85 -1.70
C ALA A 298 -20.07 -13.02 -3.24
N ALA A 299 -21.16 -12.69 -3.92
CA ALA A 299 -21.19 -12.69 -5.40
C ALA A 299 -20.38 -11.52 -6.01
N ASN A 300 -20.00 -10.52 -5.20
CA ASN A 300 -19.25 -9.36 -5.66
C ASN A 300 -17.78 -9.47 -5.24
N PRO A 301 -16.83 -9.52 -6.21
CA PRO A 301 -15.39 -9.61 -5.92
C PRO A 301 -14.86 -8.49 -5.01
N GLY A 302 -15.44 -7.28 -5.06
CA GLY A 302 -15.05 -6.15 -4.22
C GLY A 302 -15.46 -6.29 -2.76
N TYR A 303 -16.43 -7.18 -2.45
CA TYR A 303 -16.99 -7.29 -1.10
C TYR A 303 -16.83 -8.68 -0.46
N VAL A 304 -16.59 -9.73 -1.25
CA VAL A 304 -16.40 -11.09 -0.71
C VAL A 304 -15.27 -11.14 0.32
N GLY A 305 -14.20 -10.40 0.10
CA GLY A 305 -13.07 -10.31 1.04
C GLY A 305 -13.40 -9.56 2.34
N GLN A 306 -14.43 -8.70 2.33
CA GLN A 306 -14.81 -7.88 3.49
C GLN A 306 -15.69 -8.65 4.50
N ILE A 307 -16.29 -9.76 4.07
CA ILE A 307 -17.21 -10.56 4.89
C ILE A 307 -16.57 -11.81 5.49
N GLY A 308 -15.29 -12.08 5.30
CA GLY A 308 -14.63 -13.24 5.90
C GLY A 308 -13.31 -13.65 5.23
N THR A 309 -12.80 -14.79 5.65
CA THR A 309 -11.65 -15.46 5.03
C THR A 309 -12.00 -15.94 3.63
N THR A 310 -11.07 -15.79 2.70
CA THR A 310 -11.19 -16.29 1.32
C THR A 310 -9.95 -17.09 0.95
N CYS A 311 -10.14 -18.21 0.25
CA CYS A 311 -9.05 -19.03 -0.28
C CYS A 311 -9.32 -19.38 -1.73
N VAL A 312 -8.28 -19.35 -2.57
CA VAL A 312 -8.35 -19.70 -3.99
C VAL A 312 -7.17 -20.59 -4.38
N THR A 313 -7.40 -21.54 -5.28
CA THR A 313 -6.31 -22.31 -5.90
C THR A 313 -5.61 -21.44 -6.92
N THR A 314 -4.30 -21.23 -6.76
CA THR A 314 -3.50 -20.37 -7.64
C THR A 314 -2.56 -21.15 -8.56
N MET A 315 -2.12 -22.34 -8.12
CA MET A 315 -1.19 -23.18 -8.89
C MET A 315 -1.58 -24.64 -8.77
N ILE A 316 -1.32 -25.43 -9.82
CA ILE A 316 -1.46 -26.88 -9.84
C ILE A 316 -0.33 -27.51 -10.67
N SER A 317 0.18 -28.63 -10.21
CA SER A 317 1.19 -29.44 -10.92
C SER A 317 0.99 -30.93 -10.65
N GLY A 318 1.30 -31.79 -11.63
CA GLY A 318 1.22 -33.23 -11.46
C GLY A 318 1.58 -34.02 -12.72
N GLY A 319 1.96 -35.29 -12.50
CA GLY A 319 2.44 -36.18 -13.54
C GLY A 319 3.90 -35.96 -13.94
N HIS A 320 4.47 -36.94 -14.64
CA HIS A 320 5.87 -36.91 -15.09
C HIS A 320 6.05 -37.56 -16.49
N ALA A 321 5.07 -38.34 -16.97
CA ALA A 321 5.12 -38.97 -18.27
C ALA A 321 3.69 -39.25 -18.81
N LEU A 322 3.54 -39.21 -20.13
CA LEU A 322 2.23 -39.37 -20.81
C LEU A 322 1.59 -40.75 -20.57
N ASN A 323 2.40 -41.77 -20.40
CA ASN A 323 1.98 -43.18 -20.25
C ASN A 323 2.18 -43.75 -18.85
N ALA A 324 2.35 -42.89 -17.84
CA ALA A 324 2.52 -43.29 -16.43
C ALA A 324 1.43 -42.71 -15.53
N LEU A 325 1.01 -43.49 -14.53
CA LEU A 325 0.16 -42.97 -13.45
C LEU A 325 0.97 -41.95 -12.60
N PRO A 326 0.39 -40.79 -12.28
CA PRO A 326 1.10 -39.75 -11.54
C PRO A 326 1.48 -40.21 -10.13
N GLN A 327 2.75 -40.04 -9.79
CA GLN A 327 3.28 -40.37 -8.45
C GLN A 327 3.06 -39.25 -7.45
N ARG A 328 2.92 -38.02 -7.94
CA ARG A 328 2.69 -36.81 -7.13
C ARG A 328 1.85 -35.82 -7.91
N ALA A 329 0.95 -35.16 -7.18
CA ALA A 329 0.27 -33.96 -7.62
C ALA A 329 0.25 -32.93 -6.50
N THR A 330 0.40 -31.65 -6.81
CA THR A 330 0.43 -30.55 -5.84
C THR A 330 -0.42 -29.39 -6.32
N ALA A 331 -0.96 -28.63 -5.38
CA ALA A 331 -1.60 -27.34 -5.65
C ALA A 331 -1.21 -26.33 -4.59
N ASN A 332 -1.18 -25.04 -4.95
CA ASN A 332 -1.10 -23.95 -4.01
C ASN A 332 -2.49 -23.38 -3.76
N ILE A 333 -2.84 -23.22 -2.49
CA ILE A 333 -4.06 -22.56 -2.03
C ILE A 333 -3.63 -21.24 -1.39
N ASN A 334 -3.86 -20.13 -2.08
CA ASN A 334 -3.65 -18.81 -1.53
C ASN A 334 -4.87 -18.38 -0.70
N CYS A 335 -4.64 -18.00 0.53
CA CYS A 335 -5.67 -17.54 1.44
C CYS A 335 -5.44 -16.08 1.84
N ARG A 336 -6.54 -15.35 1.96
CA ARG A 336 -6.62 -14.04 2.59
C ARG A 336 -7.47 -14.20 3.84
N ILE A 337 -6.80 -14.31 4.97
CA ILE A 337 -7.39 -14.72 6.25
C ILE A 337 -7.89 -13.50 7.00
N PHE A 338 -9.09 -13.56 7.54
CA PHE A 338 -9.68 -12.46 8.30
C PHE A 338 -8.87 -12.18 9.58
N PRO A 339 -8.66 -10.88 9.96
CA PRO A 339 -7.87 -10.52 11.13
C PRO A 339 -8.31 -11.24 12.40
N GLY A 340 -7.35 -11.70 13.20
CA GLY A 340 -7.60 -12.46 14.42
C GLY A 340 -7.77 -13.98 14.23
N VAL A 341 -7.82 -14.47 12.98
CA VAL A 341 -7.86 -15.89 12.68
C VAL A 341 -6.44 -16.40 12.40
N LYS A 342 -6.06 -17.50 13.05
CA LYS A 342 -4.72 -18.08 12.86
C LYS A 342 -4.65 -18.88 11.56
N PRO A 343 -3.57 -18.75 10.74
CA PRO A 343 -3.39 -19.55 9.52
C PRO A 343 -3.53 -21.05 9.73
N ALA A 344 -2.99 -21.59 10.82
CA ALA A 344 -3.12 -23.00 11.16
C ALA A 344 -4.58 -23.46 11.32
N THR A 345 -5.47 -22.60 11.82
CA THR A 345 -6.91 -22.91 11.93
C THR A 345 -7.54 -23.02 10.55
N VAL A 346 -7.21 -22.09 9.64
CA VAL A 346 -7.71 -22.11 8.25
C VAL A 346 -7.19 -23.34 7.51
N MET A 347 -5.90 -23.65 7.64
CA MET A 347 -5.30 -24.85 7.03
C MET A 347 -5.97 -26.14 7.53
N ALA A 348 -6.23 -26.25 8.84
CA ALA A 348 -6.92 -27.40 9.41
C ALA A 348 -8.39 -27.52 8.92
N GLU A 349 -9.06 -26.39 8.69
CA GLU A 349 -10.40 -26.34 8.11
C GLU A 349 -10.41 -26.78 6.65
N LEU A 350 -9.45 -26.30 5.84
CA LEU A 350 -9.26 -26.75 4.46
C LEU A 350 -8.98 -28.26 4.37
N ALA A 351 -8.18 -28.80 5.29
CA ALA A 351 -7.92 -30.25 5.37
C ALA A 351 -9.19 -31.07 5.63
N LYS A 352 -10.09 -30.58 6.49
CA LYS A 352 -11.41 -31.19 6.71
C LYS A 352 -12.28 -31.12 5.46
N VAL A 353 -12.27 -29.97 4.76
CA VAL A 353 -13.02 -29.78 3.52
C VAL A 353 -12.49 -30.67 2.39
N ALA A 354 -11.17 -30.83 2.31
CA ALA A 354 -10.54 -31.77 1.37
C ALA A 354 -11.07 -33.20 1.52
N ALA A 355 -11.47 -33.60 2.74
CA ALA A 355 -12.16 -34.86 3.06
C ALA A 355 -11.47 -36.09 2.43
N ASP A 356 -10.14 -36.12 2.41
CA ASP A 356 -9.32 -37.17 1.84
C ASP A 356 -8.03 -37.32 2.66
N PRO A 357 -7.82 -38.47 3.37
CA PRO A 357 -6.65 -38.69 4.20
C PRO A 357 -5.33 -38.79 3.39
N GLY A 358 -5.40 -38.99 2.06
CA GLY A 358 -4.25 -39.02 1.18
C GLY A 358 -3.76 -37.60 0.81
N VAL A 359 -4.54 -36.55 1.12
CA VAL A 359 -4.17 -35.15 0.88
C VAL A 359 -3.46 -34.57 2.10
N THR A 360 -2.25 -34.12 1.91
CA THR A 360 -1.46 -33.42 2.94
C THR A 360 -1.43 -31.92 2.70
N PHE A 361 -1.35 -31.15 3.78
CA PHE A 361 -1.21 -29.70 3.74
C PHE A 361 0.08 -29.26 4.45
N SER A 362 0.76 -28.29 3.91
CA SER A 362 1.88 -27.60 4.55
C SER A 362 1.75 -26.09 4.35
N ASP A 363 2.10 -25.34 5.37
CA ASP A 363 2.23 -23.89 5.29
C ASP A 363 3.56 -23.56 4.62
N VAL A 364 3.51 -22.84 3.49
CA VAL A 364 4.65 -22.40 2.71
C VAL A 364 4.69 -20.87 2.58
N THR A 365 4.01 -20.20 3.50
CA THR A 365 3.89 -18.74 3.54
C THR A 365 5.25 -18.10 3.78
N GLU A 366 5.59 -17.10 2.97
CA GLU A 366 6.73 -16.21 3.17
C GLU A 366 6.26 -14.75 3.23
N GLY A 367 7.00 -13.89 3.94
CA GLY A 367 6.77 -12.44 3.95
C GLY A 367 5.44 -12.00 4.60
N SER A 368 4.83 -12.82 5.45
CA SER A 368 3.55 -12.49 6.10
C SER A 368 3.56 -12.80 7.59
N ASN A 369 2.83 -11.98 8.34
CA ASN A 369 2.66 -12.15 9.78
C ASN A 369 1.19 -11.91 10.16
N PRO A 370 0.52 -12.89 10.78
CA PRO A 370 -0.88 -12.73 11.19
C PRO A 370 -1.00 -11.73 12.34
N THR A 371 -1.90 -10.77 12.21
CA THR A 371 -2.14 -9.76 13.22
C THR A 371 -3.63 -9.45 13.39
N ASP A 372 -3.97 -8.95 14.56
CA ASP A 372 -5.29 -8.37 14.84
C ASP A 372 -5.44 -7.00 14.17
N ALA A 373 -6.67 -6.51 14.08
CA ALA A 373 -6.97 -5.15 13.68
C ALA A 373 -6.43 -4.14 14.73
N SER A 374 -5.98 -2.98 14.27
CA SER A 374 -5.68 -1.85 15.16
C SER A 374 -6.97 -1.32 15.81
N PRO A 375 -6.93 -0.92 17.10
CA PRO A 375 -8.11 -0.35 17.76
C PRO A 375 -8.51 0.98 17.11
N LEU A 376 -9.81 1.26 17.01
CA LEU A 376 -10.28 2.56 16.55
C LEU A 376 -9.92 3.64 17.60
N ARG A 377 -9.12 4.63 17.19
CA ARG A 377 -8.65 5.72 18.05
C ARG A 377 -9.38 7.02 17.72
N ALA A 378 -9.94 7.67 18.73
CA ALA A 378 -10.66 8.93 18.58
C ALA A 378 -9.73 10.09 18.21
N ASP A 379 -8.50 10.13 18.75
CA ASP A 379 -7.49 11.14 18.46
C ASP A 379 -7.06 11.09 16.98
N LEU A 380 -6.74 9.90 16.45
CA LEU A 380 -6.42 9.71 15.04
C LEU A 380 -7.61 10.05 14.13
N THR A 381 -8.79 9.51 14.43
CA THR A 381 -9.99 9.77 13.64
C THR A 381 -10.32 11.25 13.60
N GLY A 382 -10.17 11.97 14.72
CA GLY A 382 -10.33 13.41 14.81
C GLY A 382 -9.32 14.18 13.97
N ALA A 383 -8.04 13.78 14.04
CA ALA A 383 -6.95 14.38 13.25
C ALA A 383 -7.17 14.19 11.74
N VAL A 384 -7.53 12.97 11.30
CA VAL A 384 -7.85 12.67 9.90
C VAL A 384 -9.07 13.47 9.43
N LYS A 385 -10.16 13.54 10.22
CA LYS A 385 -11.33 14.35 9.87
C LYS A 385 -11.01 15.83 9.75
N THR A 386 -10.13 16.36 10.62
CA THR A 386 -9.65 17.74 10.54
C THR A 386 -8.86 17.96 9.25
N ALA A 387 -7.93 17.06 8.94
CA ALA A 387 -7.12 17.13 7.73
C ALA A 387 -7.96 17.01 6.45
N MET A 388 -8.94 16.10 6.45
CA MET A 388 -9.90 15.96 5.35
C MET A 388 -10.78 17.19 5.20
N GLY A 389 -11.25 17.77 6.30
CA GLY A 389 -12.03 19.03 6.28
C GLY A 389 -11.29 20.19 5.63
N ALA A 390 -9.95 20.21 5.73
CA ALA A 390 -9.11 21.24 5.09
C ALA A 390 -8.98 21.07 3.56
N ILE A 391 -9.10 19.85 3.04
CA ILE A 391 -8.89 19.56 1.60
C ILE A 391 -10.15 19.19 0.85
N ARG A 392 -11.11 18.51 1.52
CA ARG A 392 -12.38 18.01 0.95
C ARG A 392 -13.50 18.15 1.97
N PRO A 393 -14.00 19.36 2.22
CA PRO A 393 -15.09 19.59 3.19
C PRO A 393 -16.31 18.73 2.87
N GLY A 394 -16.88 18.08 3.90
CA GLY A 394 -18.08 17.26 3.78
C GLY A 394 -17.86 15.82 3.29
N VAL A 395 -16.64 15.44 2.90
CA VAL A 395 -16.31 14.03 2.58
C VAL A 395 -16.32 13.22 3.87
N PRO A 396 -17.13 12.13 3.97
CA PRO A 396 -17.16 11.30 5.16
C PRO A 396 -15.91 10.47 5.31
N VAL A 397 -15.53 10.20 6.56
CA VAL A 397 -14.38 9.40 6.95
C VAL A 397 -14.83 8.23 7.81
N PHE A 398 -14.46 7.02 7.44
CA PHE A 398 -14.77 5.80 8.19
C PHE A 398 -13.63 4.76 8.11
N PRO A 399 -13.61 3.75 8.99
CA PRO A 399 -12.57 2.73 8.96
C PRO A 399 -12.73 1.78 7.78
N SER A 400 -11.62 1.16 7.37
CA SER A 400 -11.62 0.09 6.36
C SER A 400 -10.66 -1.04 6.73
N MET A 401 -10.89 -2.19 6.09
CA MET A 401 -9.99 -3.34 6.11
C MET A 401 -9.45 -3.56 4.69
N SER A 402 -8.13 -3.65 4.54
CA SER A 402 -7.52 -4.07 3.29
C SER A 402 -7.67 -5.58 3.10
N ALA A 403 -7.93 -6.02 1.87
CA ALA A 403 -7.83 -7.42 1.47
C ALA A 403 -6.37 -7.82 1.16
N GLY A 404 -5.49 -6.84 0.93
CA GLY A 404 -4.04 -6.99 0.81
C GLY A 404 -3.33 -6.95 2.15
N ALA A 405 -2.00 -7.09 2.11
CA ALA A 405 -1.09 -6.91 3.24
C ALA A 405 -0.24 -5.66 2.99
N SER A 406 0.38 -5.10 4.01
CA SER A 406 1.31 -3.99 3.93
C SER A 406 2.30 -4.00 5.11
N ASP A 407 3.22 -3.04 5.15
CA ASP A 407 4.12 -2.80 6.30
C ASP A 407 3.39 -2.75 7.65
N SER A 408 2.10 -2.42 7.66
CA SER A 408 1.28 -2.28 8.87
C SER A 408 1.20 -3.55 9.72
N MET A 409 1.26 -4.73 9.11
CA MET A 409 1.24 -5.99 9.88
C MET A 409 2.47 -6.13 10.77
N TRP A 410 3.64 -5.65 10.33
CA TRP A 410 4.86 -5.73 11.12
C TRP A 410 4.81 -4.82 12.35
N TYR A 411 4.28 -3.60 12.21
CA TYR A 411 4.05 -2.72 13.37
C TYR A 411 3.06 -3.33 14.36
N ARG A 412 1.95 -3.88 13.87
CA ARG A 412 0.96 -4.56 14.74
C ARG A 412 1.57 -5.76 15.46
N SER A 413 2.45 -6.51 14.80
CA SER A 413 3.08 -7.71 15.40
C SER A 413 4.00 -7.39 16.57
N VAL A 414 4.56 -6.18 16.63
CA VAL A 414 5.37 -5.69 17.77
C VAL A 414 4.57 -4.83 18.74
N GLY A 415 3.24 -4.80 18.61
CA GLY A 415 2.34 -4.09 19.53
C GLY A 415 2.14 -2.60 19.22
N VAL A 416 2.62 -2.11 18.08
CA VAL A 416 2.39 -0.73 17.62
C VAL A 416 1.15 -0.70 16.72
N PRO A 417 0.05 -0.02 17.12
CA PRO A 417 -1.11 0.09 16.24
C PRO A 417 -0.75 0.84 14.96
N SER A 418 -1.19 0.31 13.82
CA SER A 418 -0.88 0.88 12.51
C SER A 418 -2.14 1.14 11.69
N TYR A 419 -2.14 2.29 10.96
CA TYR A 419 -3.31 2.78 10.24
C TYR A 419 -2.91 3.30 8.86
N GLY A 420 -3.63 2.88 7.82
CA GLY A 420 -3.52 3.44 6.48
C GLY A 420 -4.15 4.83 6.41
N VAL A 421 -3.40 5.84 5.93
CA VAL A 421 -3.82 7.24 5.90
C VAL A 421 -3.37 7.99 4.64
N SER A 422 -3.18 7.32 3.50
CA SER A 422 -2.83 7.97 2.23
C SER A 422 -3.82 9.09 1.90
N PRO A 423 -3.39 10.30 1.52
CA PRO A 423 -4.28 11.40 1.14
C PRO A 423 -4.82 11.28 -0.28
N THR A 424 -4.33 10.30 -1.05
CA THR A 424 -4.62 10.16 -2.47
C THR A 424 -6.06 9.73 -2.71
N PHE A 425 -6.74 10.42 -3.63
CA PHE A 425 -8.04 10.05 -4.17
C PHE A 425 -7.87 9.49 -5.56
N ILE A 426 -8.48 8.34 -5.81
CA ILE A 426 -8.44 7.67 -7.11
C ILE A 426 -9.82 7.10 -7.47
N LYS A 427 -10.14 6.99 -8.76
CA LYS A 427 -11.30 6.25 -9.24
C LYS A 427 -11.00 4.77 -9.25
N GLN A 428 -12.01 3.94 -9.00
CA GLN A 428 -11.84 2.48 -9.10
C GLN A 428 -11.42 2.05 -10.51
N SER A 429 -11.91 2.73 -11.54
CA SER A 429 -11.56 2.47 -12.94
C SER A 429 -10.18 2.99 -13.34
N ASP A 430 -9.54 3.78 -12.49
CA ASP A 430 -8.24 4.42 -12.75
C ASP A 430 -7.15 3.97 -11.75
N ASP A 431 -7.42 2.92 -11.00
CA ASP A 431 -6.43 2.25 -10.14
C ASP A 431 -5.62 1.26 -10.99
N PHE A 432 -4.36 1.62 -11.24
CA PHE A 432 -3.39 0.83 -11.99
C PHE A 432 -2.21 0.38 -11.14
N SER A 433 -2.35 0.37 -9.81
CA SER A 433 -1.36 -0.22 -8.89
C SER A 433 -1.01 -1.64 -9.35
N HIS A 434 0.29 -1.97 -9.45
CA HIS A 434 0.81 -3.22 -10.03
C HIS A 434 0.47 -3.46 -11.52
N GLY A 435 -0.33 -2.59 -12.12
CA GLY A 435 -0.77 -2.67 -13.52
C GLY A 435 0.19 -2.03 -14.53
N LEU A 436 -0.20 -2.08 -15.80
CA LEU A 436 0.49 -1.40 -16.89
C LEU A 436 0.11 0.08 -16.92
N ASN A 437 1.09 0.94 -17.26
CA ASN A 437 0.87 2.38 -17.38
C ASN A 437 0.32 3.03 -16.10
N GLU A 438 0.83 2.59 -14.95
CA GLU A 438 0.49 3.11 -13.64
C GLU A 438 0.59 4.64 -13.63
N ARG A 439 -0.41 5.28 -13.01
CA ARG A 439 -0.54 6.73 -13.00
C ARG A 439 -1.36 7.22 -11.83
N THR A 440 -1.10 8.44 -11.39
CA THR A 440 -1.88 9.13 -10.33
C THR A 440 -2.24 10.54 -10.77
N PRO A 441 -3.48 11.02 -10.49
CA PRO A 441 -3.89 12.40 -10.76
C PRO A 441 -3.03 13.40 -10.00
N ILE A 442 -2.47 14.40 -10.69
CA ILE A 442 -1.58 15.42 -10.08
C ILE A 442 -2.32 16.48 -9.27
N ASP A 443 -3.64 16.58 -9.38
CA ASP A 443 -4.48 17.48 -8.57
C ASP A 443 -4.51 17.06 -7.09
N ASN A 444 -4.19 15.81 -6.78
CA ASN A 444 -3.99 15.34 -5.41
C ASN A 444 -2.76 15.97 -4.73
N ILE A 445 -1.74 16.37 -5.48
CA ILE A 445 -0.42 16.79 -4.93
C ILE A 445 -0.53 17.96 -3.95
N PRO A 446 -1.11 19.14 -4.28
CA PRO A 446 -1.21 20.25 -3.33
C PRO A 446 -2.13 19.94 -2.15
N LEU A 447 -3.14 19.10 -2.38
CA LEU A 447 -4.06 18.66 -1.34
C LEU A 447 -3.38 17.72 -0.35
N ALA A 448 -2.54 16.81 -0.83
CA ALA A 448 -1.76 15.91 0.00
C ALA A 448 -0.79 16.66 0.93
N ILE A 449 -0.10 17.70 0.45
CA ILE A 449 0.75 18.56 1.28
C ILE A 449 -0.06 19.21 2.41
N THR A 450 -1.24 19.73 2.08
CA THR A 450 -2.15 20.34 3.08
C THR A 450 -2.65 19.31 4.09
N TYR A 451 -3.03 18.13 3.63
CA TYR A 451 -3.47 17.02 4.46
C TYR A 451 -2.38 16.56 5.43
N TYR A 452 -1.18 16.22 4.91
CA TYR A 452 -0.07 15.75 5.75
C TYR A 452 0.34 16.79 6.77
N ARG A 453 0.42 18.08 6.39
CA ARG A 453 0.70 19.16 7.34
C ARG A 453 -0.33 19.21 8.46
N SER A 454 -1.63 19.16 8.14
CA SER A 454 -2.71 19.18 9.11
C SER A 454 -2.67 17.95 10.03
N LEU A 455 -2.47 16.76 9.46
CA LEU A 455 -2.39 15.50 10.20
C LEU A 455 -1.19 15.48 11.16
N MET A 456 0.02 15.80 10.65
CA MET A 456 1.24 15.88 11.44
C MET A 456 1.08 16.88 12.58
N THR A 457 0.60 18.10 12.29
CA THR A 457 0.39 19.12 13.31
C THR A 457 -0.62 18.68 14.36
N SER A 458 -1.72 18.05 13.98
CA SER A 458 -2.77 17.62 14.94
C SER A 458 -2.28 16.54 15.91
N LEU A 459 -1.40 15.65 15.46
CA LEU A 459 -0.92 14.50 16.24
C LEU A 459 0.37 14.79 17.03
N THR A 460 1.05 15.92 16.76
CA THR A 460 2.36 16.20 17.33
C THR A 460 2.43 17.52 18.10
N LYS A 461 1.27 18.11 18.42
CA LYS A 461 1.14 19.31 19.29
C LYS A 461 1.51 19.04 20.74
#